data_8bb028696d9d28cfc565fdc4ce6906fb
#
_entry.id   8bb028696d9d28cfc565fdc4ce6906fb
#
_cell.length_a   1.000
_cell.length_b   1.000
_cell.length_c   1.000
_cell.angle_alpha   90.00
_cell.angle_beta   90.00
_cell.angle_gamma   90.00
#
_symmetry.space_group_name_H-M   'P 1'
#
loop_
_entity.id
_entity.type
_entity.pdbx_description
1 polymer ?
#
loop_
_entity_poly.entity_id
_entity_poly.type
_entity_poly.pdbx_seq_one_letter_code
_entity_poly.pdbx_strand_id
1 'polypeptide(L)'
;EIHDFDSGTQTVYLEGRTDEKYFKKTAEVFDMDLPFQFKWIGYIDSNGQEVNTGKDSVNKAVHFLISQNLPFTNIALLDSDTNVKAHSQKNVIITSVRKYENAKGIRVGIENALVLDNIDLDQFRIEKKTIDDYGGAKVITEFQKMKCCDFICNLERDEQRKILVHLKEEIDTLKGLFACCK
;
A
#
# COMPACT_ATOMS: atom_id res chain seq x y z
N GLU A 1 15.17 14.69 8.11
CA GLU A 1 14.04 15.31 8.82
C GLU A 1 13.29 14.20 9.52
N ILE A 2 13.32 14.20 10.85
CA ILE A 2 12.48 13.33 11.68
C ILE A 2 11.11 13.98 11.62
N HIS A 3 10.29 13.57 10.63
CA HIS A 3 8.94 14.05 10.52
C HIS A 3 8.07 13.47 11.63
N ASP A 4 7.68 14.33 12.53
CA ASP A 4 6.48 14.31 13.38
C ASP A 4 5.86 12.95 13.73
N PHE A 5 6.54 12.17 14.54
CA PHE A 5 5.88 11.15 15.36
C PHE A 5 5.01 11.79 16.47
N ASP A 6 5.05 13.10 16.58
CA ASP A 6 4.48 13.88 17.70
C ASP A 6 3.15 14.58 17.38
N SER A 7 2.57 14.33 16.19
CA SER A 7 1.34 15.03 15.78
C SER A 7 0.06 14.54 16.48
N GLY A 8 0.14 13.47 17.27
CA GLY A 8 -1.06 12.85 17.88
C GLY A 8 -2.05 12.24 16.87
N THR A 9 -1.66 12.18 15.59
CA THR A 9 -2.51 11.70 14.51
C THR A 9 -2.36 10.20 14.33
N GLN A 10 -3.47 9.48 14.41
CA GLN A 10 -3.53 8.06 14.08
C GLN A 10 -3.03 7.84 12.65
N THR A 11 -2.19 6.83 12.43
CA THR A 11 -1.56 6.58 11.14
C THR A 11 -1.71 5.12 10.72
N VAL A 12 -2.03 4.91 9.45
CA VAL A 12 -1.94 3.62 8.77
C VAL A 12 -0.62 3.58 8.00
N TYR A 13 0.29 2.73 8.46
CA TYR A 13 1.59 2.51 7.83
C TYR A 13 1.50 1.43 6.77
N LEU A 14 2.06 1.69 5.59
CA LEU A 14 1.94 0.89 4.37
C LEU A 14 3.32 0.42 3.90
N GLU A 15 3.35 -0.66 3.10
CA GLU A 15 4.58 -1.25 2.60
C GLU A 15 5.23 -0.44 1.50
N GLY A 16 4.43 0.19 0.62
CA GLY A 16 4.93 0.85 -0.58
C GLY A 16 4.33 2.23 -0.84
N ARG A 17 5.05 3.00 -1.62
CA ARG A 17 4.64 4.33 -2.06
C ARG A 17 3.40 4.31 -2.95
N THR A 18 3.26 3.28 -3.78
CA THR A 18 2.06 3.07 -4.61
C THR A 18 0.83 2.86 -3.75
N ASP A 19 0.96 2.12 -2.64
CA ASP A 19 -0.14 1.83 -1.72
C ASP A 19 -0.67 3.13 -1.11
N GLU A 20 0.24 3.97 -0.59
CA GLU A 20 -0.12 5.29 -0.04
C GLU A 20 -0.86 6.13 -1.08
N LYS A 21 -0.37 6.14 -2.31
CA LYS A 21 -0.96 6.91 -3.39
C LYS A 21 -2.36 6.42 -3.75
N TYR A 22 -2.56 5.10 -3.85
CA TYR A 22 -3.86 4.52 -4.12
C TYR A 22 -4.86 4.77 -2.99
N PHE A 23 -4.48 4.58 -1.73
CA PHE A 23 -5.35 4.83 -0.59
C PHE A 23 -5.75 6.30 -0.47
N LYS A 24 -4.80 7.23 -0.65
CA LYS A 24 -5.09 8.68 -0.65
C LYS A 24 -6.02 9.06 -1.80
N LYS A 25 -5.77 8.53 -3.02
CA LYS A 25 -6.64 8.77 -4.17
C LYS A 25 -8.03 8.18 -3.95
N THR A 26 -8.13 7.00 -3.35
CA THR A 26 -9.43 6.40 -3.01
C THR A 26 -10.22 7.29 -2.06
N ALA A 27 -9.60 7.77 -0.98
CA ALA A 27 -10.26 8.67 -0.05
C ALA A 27 -10.76 9.95 -0.73
N GLU A 28 -9.95 10.56 -1.59
CA GLU A 28 -10.30 11.74 -2.38
C GLU A 28 -11.51 11.49 -3.30
N VAL A 29 -11.45 10.40 -4.10
CA VAL A 29 -12.45 10.09 -5.13
C VAL A 29 -13.81 9.73 -4.54
N PHE A 30 -13.82 9.13 -3.35
CA PHE A 30 -15.04 8.76 -2.64
C PHE A 30 -15.46 9.78 -1.57
N ASP A 31 -14.83 10.97 -1.53
CA ASP A 31 -15.11 12.04 -0.57
C ASP A 31 -15.13 11.54 0.89
N MET A 32 -14.14 10.68 1.23
CA MET A 32 -14.08 10.06 2.56
C MET A 32 -13.39 10.97 3.57
N ASP A 33 -14.08 11.29 4.66
CA ASP A 33 -13.45 11.92 5.82
C ASP A 33 -12.73 10.84 6.64
N LEU A 34 -11.43 11.04 6.87
CA LEU A 34 -10.55 10.10 7.54
C LEU A 34 -10.06 10.65 8.89
N PRO A 35 -10.30 9.95 10.00
CA PRO A 35 -9.75 10.33 11.32
C PRO A 35 -8.25 9.97 11.45
N PHE A 36 -7.62 9.46 10.40
CA PHE A 36 -6.23 9.00 10.34
C PHE A 36 -5.59 9.38 9.00
N GLN A 37 -4.28 9.26 8.93
CA GLN A 37 -3.52 9.46 7.69
C GLN A 37 -2.92 8.15 7.18
N PHE A 38 -2.65 8.09 5.88
CA PHE A 38 -1.85 7.03 5.25
C PHE A 38 -0.40 7.49 5.09
N LYS A 39 0.53 6.62 5.42
CA LYS A 39 1.96 6.87 5.28
C LYS A 39 2.72 5.58 4.94
N TRP A 40 3.43 5.55 3.82
CA TRP A 40 4.31 4.43 3.52
C TRP A 40 5.60 4.48 4.33
N ILE A 41 6.21 3.33 4.59
CA ILE A 41 7.50 3.21 5.24
C ILE A 41 8.59 3.14 4.18
N GLY A 42 9.51 4.08 4.23
CA GLY A 42 10.62 4.21 3.29
C GLY A 42 10.93 5.67 2.95
N TYR A 43 11.88 5.84 2.06
CA TYR A 43 12.22 7.16 1.52
C TYR A 43 12.75 7.03 0.09
N ILE A 44 12.80 8.15 -0.63
CA ILE A 44 13.42 8.22 -1.95
C ILE A 44 14.85 8.72 -1.79
N ASP A 45 15.82 7.95 -2.28
CA ASP A 45 17.23 8.34 -2.24
C ASP A 45 17.58 9.40 -3.30
N SER A 46 18.84 9.83 -3.31
CA SER A 46 19.34 10.83 -4.28
C SER A 46 19.27 10.38 -5.74
N ASN A 47 19.13 9.09 -6.00
CA ASN A 47 19.00 8.49 -7.33
C ASN A 47 17.54 8.27 -7.74
N GLY A 48 16.58 8.66 -6.90
CA GLY A 48 15.15 8.48 -7.12
C GLY A 48 14.66 7.05 -6.84
N GLN A 49 15.45 6.23 -6.12
CA GLN A 49 15.09 4.86 -5.77
C GLN A 49 14.40 4.78 -4.41
N GLU A 50 13.42 3.89 -4.29
CA GLU A 50 12.77 3.60 -3.02
C GLU A 50 13.68 2.73 -2.14
N VAL A 51 13.93 3.19 -0.93
CA VAL A 51 14.85 2.56 0.03
C VAL A 51 14.13 2.34 1.36
N ASN A 52 14.50 1.27 2.07
CA ASN A 52 13.90 0.88 3.35
C ASN A 52 12.37 0.76 3.29
N THR A 53 11.86 0.17 2.22
CA THR A 53 10.45 -0.06 1.95
C THR A 53 10.09 -1.56 2.06
N GLY A 54 8.82 -1.89 1.93
CA GLY A 54 8.30 -3.25 1.93
C GLY A 54 8.05 -3.83 3.33
N LYS A 55 7.60 -5.08 3.38
CA LYS A 55 7.16 -5.81 4.56
C LYS A 55 8.15 -5.77 5.74
N ASP A 56 9.43 -5.99 5.46
CA ASP A 56 10.45 -6.03 6.53
C ASP A 56 10.62 -4.66 7.20
N SER A 57 10.50 -3.59 6.43
CA SER A 57 10.57 -2.22 6.95
C SER A 57 9.33 -1.88 7.77
N VAL A 58 8.14 -2.31 7.35
CA VAL A 58 6.91 -2.17 8.15
C VAL A 58 7.02 -2.95 9.46
N ASN A 59 7.53 -4.18 9.44
CA ASN A 59 7.75 -4.98 10.66
C ASN A 59 8.72 -4.29 11.64
N LYS A 60 9.82 -3.72 11.14
CA LYS A 60 10.73 -2.93 11.97
C LYS A 60 10.06 -1.70 12.57
N ALA A 61 9.23 -1.00 11.78
CA ALA A 61 8.47 0.14 12.25
C ALA A 61 7.44 -0.27 13.33
N VAL A 62 6.78 -1.41 13.21
CA VAL A 62 5.89 -1.97 14.24
C VAL A 62 6.62 -2.14 15.57
N HIS A 63 7.80 -2.77 15.57
CA HIS A 63 8.61 -2.92 16.80
C HIS A 63 8.97 -1.58 17.42
N PHE A 64 9.35 -0.61 16.61
CA PHE A 64 9.64 0.74 17.07
C PHE A 64 8.40 1.41 17.68
N LEU A 65 7.26 1.41 17.00
CA LEU A 65 6.01 2.00 17.48
C LEU A 65 5.52 1.37 18.79
N ILE A 66 5.63 0.05 18.94
CA ILE A 66 5.31 -0.66 20.17
C ILE A 66 6.20 -0.17 21.33
N SER A 67 7.48 0.10 21.07
CA SER A 67 8.42 0.58 22.09
C SER A 67 8.16 2.02 22.54
N GLN A 68 7.54 2.85 21.68
CA GLN A 68 7.24 4.25 21.98
C GLN A 68 6.07 4.44 22.96
N ASN A 69 5.22 3.41 23.15
CA ASN A 69 4.07 3.46 24.06
C ASN A 69 3.18 4.70 23.82
N LEU A 70 2.87 4.98 22.55
CA LEU A 70 2.07 6.14 22.15
C LEU A 70 0.64 6.04 22.72
N PRO A 71 0.01 7.17 23.06
CA PRO A 71 -1.34 7.20 23.67
C PRO A 71 -2.47 6.95 22.65
N PHE A 72 -2.15 6.74 21.40
CA PHE A 72 -3.10 6.49 20.31
C PHE A 72 -2.71 5.26 19.51
N THR A 73 -3.71 4.64 18.89
CA THR A 73 -3.53 3.43 18.07
C THR A 73 -3.04 3.79 16.68
N ASN A 74 -2.10 3.00 16.16
CA ASN A 74 -1.68 3.00 14.77
C ASN A 74 -1.99 1.65 14.12
N ILE A 75 -2.05 1.61 12.79
CA ILE A 75 -2.24 0.36 12.04
C ILE A 75 -1.02 0.13 11.15
N ALA A 76 -0.48 -1.07 11.17
CA ALA A 76 0.45 -1.58 10.17
C ALA A 76 -0.34 -2.44 9.18
N LEU A 77 -0.52 -1.94 7.96
CA LEU A 77 -1.26 -2.60 6.90
C LEU A 77 -0.28 -3.23 5.92
N LEU A 78 -0.33 -4.55 5.84
CA LEU A 78 0.51 -5.36 4.97
C LEU A 78 -0.24 -5.71 3.68
N ASP A 79 0.49 -6.11 2.65
CA ASP A 79 -0.07 -6.58 1.39
C ASP A 79 -0.89 -7.86 1.53
N SER A 80 -1.78 -8.10 0.59
CA SER A 80 -2.72 -9.23 0.58
C SER A 80 -2.06 -10.61 0.57
N ASP A 81 -0.82 -10.72 0.13
CA ASP A 81 -0.06 -11.98 0.09
C ASP A 81 0.42 -12.46 1.47
N THR A 82 0.43 -11.57 2.48
CA THR A 82 0.80 -11.92 3.85
C THR A 82 -0.32 -12.61 4.62
N ASN A 83 -1.58 -12.40 4.24
CA ASN A 83 -2.78 -13.00 4.83
C ASN A 83 -2.80 -12.94 6.38
N VAL A 84 -2.45 -11.79 6.94
CA VAL A 84 -2.41 -11.58 8.39
C VAL A 84 -3.80 -11.21 8.90
N LYS A 85 -4.34 -12.00 9.82
CA LYS A 85 -5.57 -11.64 10.54
C LYS A 85 -5.29 -10.47 11.50
N ALA A 86 -6.22 -9.51 11.54
CA ALA A 86 -6.11 -8.36 12.43
C ALA A 86 -5.88 -8.80 13.88
N HIS A 87 -4.81 -8.30 14.47
CA HIS A 87 -4.50 -8.49 15.89
C HIS A 87 -3.77 -7.26 16.42
N SER A 88 -3.92 -7.04 17.73
CA SER A 88 -3.31 -5.88 18.40
C SER A 88 -2.09 -6.28 19.19
N GLN A 89 -1.07 -5.45 19.11
CA GLN A 89 0.09 -5.48 20.01
C GLN A 89 0.26 -4.08 20.61
N LYS A 90 -0.12 -3.91 21.88
CA LYS A 90 -0.19 -2.60 22.55
C LYS A 90 -0.99 -1.57 21.72
N ASN A 91 -0.35 -0.48 21.31
CA ASN A 91 -0.89 0.61 20.52
C ASN A 91 -0.79 0.41 19.00
N VAL A 92 -0.50 -0.79 18.52
CA VAL A 92 -0.40 -1.11 17.09
C VAL A 92 -1.33 -2.27 16.75
N ILE A 93 -2.18 -2.06 15.74
CA ILE A 93 -2.94 -3.14 15.08
C ILE A 93 -2.14 -3.55 13.84
N ILE A 94 -1.93 -4.85 13.68
CA ILE A 94 -1.30 -5.43 12.51
C ILE A 94 -2.36 -6.19 11.73
N THR A 95 -2.48 -5.90 10.44
CA THR A 95 -3.46 -6.56 9.55
C THR A 95 -2.93 -6.57 8.12
N SER A 96 -3.62 -7.24 7.21
CA SER A 96 -3.32 -7.18 5.79
C SER A 96 -4.56 -6.83 4.97
N VAL A 97 -4.34 -6.26 3.79
CA VAL A 97 -5.38 -6.09 2.77
C VAL A 97 -5.99 -7.45 2.44
N ARG A 98 -7.29 -7.50 2.24
CA ARG A 98 -7.97 -8.73 1.81
C ARG A 98 -7.46 -9.17 0.44
N LYS A 99 -7.43 -10.48 0.21
CA LYS A 99 -7.13 -11.03 -1.09
C LYS A 99 -8.39 -11.08 -1.95
N TYR A 100 -8.32 -10.53 -3.15
CA TYR A 100 -9.41 -10.53 -4.13
C TYR A 100 -9.12 -11.54 -5.25
N GLU A 101 -10.11 -12.35 -5.62
CA GLU A 101 -9.92 -13.46 -6.56
C GLU A 101 -9.80 -13.02 -8.03
N ASN A 102 -10.35 -11.85 -8.38
CA ASN A 102 -10.55 -11.42 -9.76
C ASN A 102 -9.52 -10.39 -10.28
N ALA A 103 -8.40 -10.21 -9.61
CA ALA A 103 -7.37 -9.31 -10.12
C ALA A 103 -6.71 -9.90 -11.37
N LYS A 104 -6.95 -9.31 -12.52
CA LYS A 104 -6.51 -9.74 -13.86
C LYS A 104 -5.00 -9.92 -13.95
N GLY A 105 -4.51 -11.10 -13.59
CA GLY A 105 -3.08 -11.46 -13.65
C GLY A 105 -2.20 -10.92 -12.52
N ILE A 106 -2.70 -10.05 -11.65
CA ILE A 106 -1.97 -9.52 -10.50
C ILE A 106 -2.49 -10.23 -9.25
N ARG A 107 -1.64 -11.06 -8.64
CA ARG A 107 -2.03 -11.92 -7.50
C ARG A 107 -1.51 -11.43 -6.15
N VAL A 108 -0.64 -10.44 -6.15
CA VAL A 108 0.08 -9.93 -4.97
C VAL A 108 0.14 -8.41 -4.98
N GLY A 109 0.39 -7.82 -3.83
CA GLY A 109 0.47 -6.38 -3.66
C GLY A 109 -0.90 -5.71 -3.58
N ILE A 110 -0.88 -4.40 -3.44
CA ILE A 110 -2.09 -3.56 -3.39
C ILE A 110 -2.89 -3.63 -4.70
N GLU A 111 -2.21 -3.86 -5.82
CA GLU A 111 -2.82 -3.97 -7.15
C GLU A 111 -3.81 -5.15 -7.24
N ASN A 112 -3.70 -6.15 -6.35
CA ASN A 112 -4.69 -7.23 -6.24
C ASN A 112 -6.08 -6.71 -5.86
N ALA A 113 -6.18 -5.61 -5.14
CA ALA A 113 -7.44 -4.98 -4.73
C ALA A 113 -8.00 -4.00 -5.78
N LEU A 114 -7.43 -3.92 -6.97
CA LEU A 114 -7.92 -3.05 -8.05
C LEU A 114 -8.78 -3.83 -9.04
N VAL A 115 -9.90 -3.24 -9.48
CA VAL A 115 -10.74 -3.79 -10.56
C VAL A 115 -10.17 -3.32 -11.90
N LEU A 116 -9.33 -4.15 -12.51
CA LEU A 116 -8.54 -3.80 -13.70
C LEU A 116 -9.07 -4.40 -15.01
N ASP A 117 -10.33 -4.83 -15.06
CA ASP A 117 -10.91 -5.58 -16.19
C ASP A 117 -10.80 -4.83 -17.53
N ASN A 118 -10.93 -3.51 -17.50
CA ASN A 118 -10.90 -2.65 -18.67
C ASN A 118 -9.54 -1.97 -18.90
N ILE A 119 -8.52 -2.30 -18.10
CA ILE A 119 -7.18 -1.73 -18.24
C ILE A 119 -6.28 -2.71 -18.99
N ASP A 120 -5.62 -2.21 -20.02
CA ASP A 120 -4.56 -2.95 -20.70
C ASP A 120 -3.29 -2.89 -19.84
N LEU A 121 -2.97 -4.00 -19.19
CA LEU A 121 -1.80 -4.09 -18.29
C LEU A 121 -0.47 -4.24 -19.06
N ASP A 122 -0.50 -4.63 -20.31
CA ASP A 122 0.73 -4.85 -21.09
C ASP A 122 1.46 -3.53 -21.37
N GLN A 123 0.74 -2.41 -21.44
CA GLN A 123 1.33 -1.07 -21.55
C GLN A 123 2.23 -0.67 -20.35
N PHE A 124 2.09 -1.34 -19.22
CA PHE A 124 2.91 -1.11 -18.02
C PHE A 124 3.99 -2.18 -17.81
N ARG A 125 4.21 -3.05 -18.79
CA ARG A 125 5.26 -4.07 -18.75
C ARG A 125 6.43 -3.65 -19.60
N ILE A 126 7.64 -3.85 -19.07
CA ILE A 126 8.88 -3.63 -19.81
C ILE A 126 9.72 -4.89 -19.79
N GLU A 127 10.37 -5.18 -20.90
CA GLU A 127 11.37 -6.23 -20.98
C GLU A 127 12.73 -5.68 -20.57
N LYS A 128 13.34 -6.31 -19.56
CA LYS A 128 14.73 -6.06 -19.17
C LYS A 128 15.60 -7.26 -19.51
N LYS A 129 16.71 -7.00 -20.20
CA LYS A 129 17.77 -8.01 -20.38
C LYS A 129 18.62 -8.02 -19.11
N THR A 130 18.69 -9.15 -18.47
CA THR A 130 19.58 -9.40 -17.33
C THR A 130 20.56 -10.50 -17.71
N ILE A 131 21.74 -10.48 -17.11
CA ILE A 131 22.72 -11.55 -17.22
C ILE A 131 22.54 -12.45 -16.00
N ASP A 132 22.37 -13.75 -16.23
CA ASP A 132 22.31 -14.73 -15.14
C ASP A 132 23.71 -14.96 -14.52
N ASP A 133 23.76 -15.70 -13.41
CA ASP A 133 24.99 -16.00 -12.68
C ASP A 133 26.01 -16.83 -13.50
N TYR A 134 25.60 -17.36 -14.65
CA TYR A 134 26.43 -18.15 -15.57
C TYR A 134 26.76 -17.38 -16.87
N GLY A 135 26.42 -16.10 -16.96
CA GLY A 135 26.70 -15.26 -18.13
C GLY A 135 25.68 -15.39 -19.26
N GLY A 136 24.60 -16.12 -19.06
CA GLY A 136 23.48 -16.24 -20.02
C GLY A 136 22.58 -15.00 -20.03
N ALA A 137 22.18 -14.53 -21.21
CA ALA A 137 21.22 -13.43 -21.32
C ALA A 137 19.81 -13.94 -21.02
N LYS A 138 19.16 -13.37 -19.99
CA LYS A 138 17.76 -13.63 -19.62
C LYS A 138 16.94 -12.38 -19.84
N VAL A 139 15.78 -12.54 -20.47
CA VAL A 139 14.76 -11.48 -20.56
C VAL A 139 13.76 -11.66 -19.41
N ILE A 140 13.61 -10.64 -18.58
CA ILE A 140 12.58 -10.58 -17.53
C ILE A 140 11.58 -9.49 -17.89
N THR A 141 10.29 -9.80 -17.72
CA THR A 141 9.23 -8.82 -17.85
C THR A 141 8.96 -8.21 -16.47
N GLU A 142 9.16 -6.90 -16.35
CA GLU A 142 8.92 -6.14 -15.13
C GLU A 142 7.65 -5.32 -15.27
N PHE A 143 6.79 -5.36 -14.24
CA PHE A 143 5.60 -4.53 -14.15
C PHE A 143 5.92 -3.18 -13.50
N GLN A 144 5.64 -2.09 -14.20
CA GLN A 144 5.90 -0.73 -13.76
C GLN A 144 4.78 -0.21 -12.85
N LYS A 145 4.78 -0.64 -11.59
CA LYS A 145 3.74 -0.31 -10.60
C LYS A 145 3.43 1.18 -10.51
N MET A 146 4.45 2.03 -10.42
CA MET A 146 4.27 3.48 -10.29
C MET A 146 3.62 4.08 -11.54
N LYS A 147 3.99 3.65 -12.75
CA LYS A 147 3.33 4.12 -13.97
C LYS A 147 1.86 3.73 -14.03
N CYS A 148 1.53 2.48 -13.63
CA CYS A 148 0.15 2.04 -13.55
C CYS A 148 -0.62 2.87 -12.54
N CYS A 149 -0.03 3.12 -11.37
CA CYS A 149 -0.62 3.95 -10.32
C CYS A 149 -0.87 5.39 -10.82
N ASP A 150 0.12 6.00 -11.48
CA ASP A 150 -0.01 7.34 -12.04
C ASP A 150 -1.12 7.41 -13.09
N PHE A 151 -1.18 6.42 -13.97
CA PHE A 151 -2.23 6.31 -14.99
C PHE A 151 -3.62 6.27 -14.33
N ILE A 152 -3.85 5.35 -13.39
CA ILE A 152 -5.15 5.20 -12.71
C ILE A 152 -5.52 6.48 -11.93
N CYS A 153 -4.57 7.09 -11.25
CA CYS A 153 -4.80 8.32 -10.50
C CYS A 153 -5.11 9.56 -11.37
N ASN A 154 -4.88 9.47 -12.68
CA ASN A 154 -5.19 10.54 -13.65
C ASN A 154 -6.42 10.24 -14.53
N LEU A 155 -7.09 9.11 -14.36
CA LEU A 155 -8.35 8.82 -15.05
C LEU A 155 -9.48 9.72 -14.57
N GLU A 156 -10.58 9.74 -15.31
CA GLU A 156 -11.81 10.40 -14.89
C GLU A 156 -12.36 9.78 -13.58
N ARG A 157 -12.97 10.62 -12.75
CA ARG A 157 -13.40 10.26 -11.39
C ARG A 157 -14.30 9.02 -11.34
N ASP A 158 -15.22 8.87 -12.29
CA ASP A 158 -16.13 7.73 -12.34
C ASP A 158 -15.41 6.42 -12.71
N GLU A 159 -14.36 6.47 -13.51
CA GLU A 159 -13.52 5.33 -13.81
C GLU A 159 -12.66 4.96 -12.59
N GLN A 160 -12.08 5.96 -11.93
CA GLN A 160 -11.35 5.74 -10.67
C GLN A 160 -12.22 5.05 -9.62
N ARG A 161 -13.48 5.48 -9.45
CA ARG A 161 -14.42 4.85 -8.51
C ARG A 161 -14.66 3.37 -8.81
N LYS A 162 -14.76 2.99 -10.07
CA LYS A 162 -14.93 1.59 -10.48
C LYS A 162 -13.68 0.77 -10.13
N ILE A 163 -12.50 1.30 -10.42
CA ILE A 163 -11.22 0.61 -10.20
C ILE A 163 -10.90 0.49 -8.71
N LEU A 164 -11.16 1.54 -7.92
CA LEU A 164 -10.75 1.67 -6.53
C LEU A 164 -11.81 1.19 -5.51
N VAL A 165 -12.90 0.57 -5.96
CA VAL A 165 -14.04 0.21 -5.11
C VAL A 165 -13.65 -0.71 -3.93
N HIS A 166 -12.76 -1.67 -4.15
CA HIS A 166 -12.32 -2.55 -3.08
C HIS A 166 -11.41 -1.84 -2.08
N LEU A 167 -10.61 -0.87 -2.52
CA LEU A 167 -9.82 -0.06 -1.58
C LEU A 167 -10.69 0.84 -0.72
N LYS A 168 -11.85 1.28 -1.23
CA LYS A 168 -12.85 1.96 -0.40
C LYS A 168 -13.34 1.05 0.73
N GLU A 169 -13.64 -0.22 0.43
CA GLU A 169 -14.06 -1.21 1.43
C GLU A 169 -12.95 -1.47 2.47
N GLU A 170 -11.69 -1.50 2.03
CA GLU A 170 -10.55 -1.60 2.96
C GLU A 170 -10.46 -0.39 3.88
N ILE A 171 -10.65 0.84 3.36
CA ILE A 171 -10.68 2.05 4.19
C ILE A 171 -11.81 1.99 5.22
N ASP A 172 -13.01 1.54 4.83
CA ASP A 172 -14.14 1.39 5.75
C ASP A 172 -13.82 0.36 6.86
N THR A 173 -13.12 -0.72 6.51
CA THR A 173 -12.63 -1.71 7.48
C THR A 173 -11.62 -1.09 8.46
N LEU A 174 -10.66 -0.30 7.97
CA LEU A 174 -9.68 0.39 8.80
C LEU A 174 -10.33 1.40 9.76
N LYS A 175 -11.35 2.14 9.31
CA LYS A 175 -12.17 3.01 10.18
C LYS A 175 -12.79 2.22 11.33
N GLY A 176 -13.32 1.04 11.03
CA GLY A 176 -13.89 0.13 12.04
C GLY A 176 -12.86 -0.31 13.08
N LEU A 177 -11.65 -0.65 12.66
CA LEU A 177 -10.58 -1.05 13.57
C LEU A 177 -10.18 0.07 14.53
N PHE A 178 -10.06 1.31 14.07
CA PHE A 178 -9.81 2.46 14.94
C PHE A 178 -10.94 2.75 15.91
N ALA A 179 -12.19 2.53 15.51
CA ALA A 179 -13.36 2.76 16.36
C ALA A 179 -13.46 1.76 17.53
N CYS A 180 -13.01 0.52 17.34
CA CYS A 180 -13.03 -0.53 18.36
C CYS A 180 -11.96 -0.36 19.46
N CYS A 181 -11.00 0.55 19.30
CA CYS A 181 -9.88 0.78 20.21
C CYS A 181 -10.06 2.00 21.13
N LYS A 182 -11.28 2.53 21.23
CA LYS A 182 -11.62 3.64 22.13
C LYS A 182 -12.04 3.15 23.49
#